data_81f0b05a33b9343b51924eae87e6c2d4
#
_entry.id   81f0b05a33b9343b51924eae87e6c2d4
#
_cell.length_a   1.000
_cell.length_b   1.000
_cell.length_c   1.000
_cell.angle_alpha   90.00
_cell.angle_beta   90.00
_cell.angle_gamma   90.00
#
_symmetry.space_group_name_H-M   'P 1'
#
loop_
_entity.id
_entity.type
_entity.pdbx_description
1 polymer ?
#
loop_
_entity_poly.entity_id
_entity_poly.type
_entity_poly.pdbx_seq_one_letter_code
_entity_poly.pdbx_strand_id
1 'polypeptide(L)'
;MKLWVDDIRPAPEGYVWVRSVSDARKIIQLAEGRGENIEIIDLDFDSGDYEYKGGPYIKIMDWLVFRGTLYPLTFHSQNCVGMENMKRMYRRYWLGESL
;
A
#
# COMPACT_ATOMS: atom_id res chain seq x y z
N MET A 1 -2.60 13.45 2.38
CA MET A 1 -2.34 12.36 3.34
C MET A 1 -1.24 11.46 2.83
N LYS A 2 -0.30 11.12 3.68
CA LYS A 2 0.75 10.14 3.39
C LYS A 2 0.52 8.91 4.24
N LEU A 3 0.51 7.73 3.64
CA LEU A 3 0.26 6.47 4.34
C LEU A 3 1.53 5.65 4.47
N TRP A 4 1.74 5.09 5.65
CA TRP A 4 2.82 4.16 5.95
C TRP A 4 2.20 2.83 6.34
N VAL A 5 2.41 1.80 5.51
CA VAL A 5 1.81 0.47 5.70
C VAL A 5 2.88 -0.49 6.17
N ASP A 6 2.83 -0.84 7.44
CA ASP A 6 3.82 -1.70 8.09
C ASP A 6 3.21 -2.29 9.35
N ASP A 7 3.47 -3.57 9.61
CA ASP A 7 2.92 -4.26 10.77
C ASP A 7 3.71 -3.98 12.06
N ILE A 8 4.99 -3.63 11.93
CA ILE A 8 5.91 -3.48 13.07
C ILE A 8 6.49 -2.08 13.18
N ARG A 9 7.00 -1.53 12.07
CA ARG A 9 7.73 -0.26 12.09
C ARG A 9 6.76 0.91 12.17
N PRO A 10 6.92 1.77 13.20
CA PRO A 10 6.09 2.97 13.31
C PRO A 10 6.29 3.90 12.12
N ALA A 11 5.23 4.60 11.78
CA ALA A 11 5.25 5.57 10.70
C ALA A 11 6.22 6.72 11.01
N PRO A 12 6.95 7.21 10.00
CA PRO A 12 7.71 8.45 10.15
C PRO A 12 6.78 9.64 10.40
N GLU A 13 7.36 10.73 10.87
CA GLU A 13 6.60 11.96 11.08
C GLU A 13 5.92 12.40 9.79
N GLY A 14 4.66 12.82 9.90
CA GLY A 14 3.86 13.25 8.75
C GLY A 14 3.13 12.14 8.02
N TYR A 15 3.35 10.88 8.41
CA TYR A 15 2.66 9.73 7.83
C TYR A 15 1.60 9.19 8.78
N VAL A 16 0.53 8.67 8.22
CA VAL A 16 -0.49 7.93 8.97
C VAL A 16 -0.10 6.45 8.94
N TRP A 17 0.04 5.85 10.13
CA TRP A 17 0.42 4.44 10.26
C TRP A 17 -0.80 3.54 10.10
N VAL A 18 -0.70 2.63 9.14
CA VAL A 18 -1.74 1.63 8.86
C VAL A 18 -1.08 0.26 8.90
N ARG A 19 -1.70 -0.69 9.58
CA ARG A 19 -1.07 -1.98 9.87
C ARG A 19 -1.69 -3.16 9.12
N SER A 20 -2.87 -2.98 8.52
CA SER A 20 -3.55 -4.05 7.80
C SER A 20 -4.12 -3.56 6.49
N VAL A 21 -4.39 -4.49 5.57
CA VAL A 21 -5.05 -4.19 4.29
C VAL A 21 -6.43 -3.60 4.53
N SER A 22 -7.21 -4.18 5.44
CA SER A 22 -8.56 -3.70 5.75
C SER A 22 -8.54 -2.25 6.25
N ASP A 23 -7.61 -1.92 7.14
CA ASP A 23 -7.50 -0.58 7.68
C ASP A 23 -7.01 0.42 6.62
N ALA A 24 -6.07 0.00 5.76
CA ALA A 24 -5.61 0.83 4.65
C ALA A 24 -6.78 1.20 3.72
N ARG A 25 -7.61 0.22 3.37
CA ARG A 25 -8.78 0.45 2.51
C ARG A 25 -9.75 1.44 3.16
N LYS A 26 -10.01 1.29 4.45
CA LYS A 26 -10.91 2.18 5.19
C LYS A 26 -10.40 3.61 5.21
N ILE A 27 -9.11 3.81 5.53
CA ILE A 27 -8.57 5.17 5.63
C ILE A 27 -8.52 5.86 4.27
N ILE A 28 -8.20 5.11 3.21
CA ILE A 28 -8.20 5.64 1.85
C ILE A 28 -9.62 6.08 1.45
N GLN A 29 -10.62 5.22 1.70
CA GLN A 29 -12.02 5.55 1.38
C GLN A 29 -12.53 6.75 2.17
N LEU A 30 -12.15 6.87 3.45
CA LEU A 30 -12.50 8.04 4.26
C LEU A 30 -11.87 9.31 3.72
N ALA A 31 -10.60 9.27 3.34
CA ALA A 31 -9.92 10.41 2.74
C ALA A 31 -10.57 10.83 1.43
N GLU A 32 -10.90 9.87 0.58
CA GLU A 32 -11.59 10.14 -0.69
C GLU A 32 -12.95 10.79 -0.46
N GLY A 33 -13.71 10.30 0.53
CA GLY A 33 -15.01 10.86 0.86
C GLY A 33 -14.95 12.30 1.37
N ARG A 34 -13.82 12.71 1.92
CA ARG A 34 -13.58 14.09 2.38
C ARG A 34 -12.90 14.96 1.33
N GLY A 35 -12.63 14.42 0.15
CA GLY A 35 -11.87 15.13 -0.88
C GLY A 35 -10.41 15.32 -0.54
N GLU A 36 -9.87 14.54 0.39
CA GLU A 36 -8.47 14.63 0.79
C GLU A 36 -7.59 13.87 -0.19
N ASN A 37 -6.50 14.49 -0.62
CA ASN A 37 -5.57 13.88 -1.56
C ASN A 37 -4.69 12.82 -0.88
N ILE A 38 -4.54 11.68 -1.53
CA ILE A 38 -3.58 10.64 -1.13
C ILE A 38 -2.27 10.92 -1.85
N GLU A 39 -1.31 11.50 -1.15
CA GLU A 39 -0.04 11.95 -1.73
C GLU A 39 0.90 10.80 -2.02
N ILE A 40 0.94 9.81 -1.13
CA ILE A 40 1.81 8.65 -1.25
C ILE A 40 1.36 7.53 -0.33
N ILE A 41 1.57 6.30 -0.78
CA ILE A 41 1.38 5.09 0.04
C ILE A 41 2.72 4.35 0.05
N ASP A 42 3.34 4.25 1.21
CA ASP A 42 4.62 3.56 1.38
C ASP A 42 4.35 2.19 1.98
N LEU A 43 4.71 1.14 1.24
CA LEU A 43 4.32 -0.24 1.55
C LEU A 43 5.49 -1.08 2.01
N ASP A 44 5.30 -1.81 3.12
CA ASP A 44 6.10 -2.98 3.44
C ASP A 44 5.57 -4.18 2.64
N PHE A 45 6.29 -5.30 2.67
CA PHE A 45 5.88 -6.53 2.00
C PHE A 45 4.97 -7.38 2.90
N ASP A 46 5.40 -7.65 4.13
CA ASP A 46 4.79 -8.63 5.01
C ASP A 46 3.83 -7.98 6.00
N SER A 47 2.56 -8.40 5.96
CA SER A 47 1.53 -7.96 6.90
C SER A 47 1.64 -8.64 8.27
N GLY A 48 2.47 -9.67 8.41
CA GLY A 48 2.74 -10.34 9.68
C GLY A 48 1.47 -10.77 10.39
N ASP A 49 1.34 -10.39 11.65
CA ASP A 49 0.19 -10.74 12.49
C ASP A 49 -1.12 -10.11 12.02
N TYR A 50 -1.07 -9.16 11.09
CA TYR A 50 -2.26 -8.47 10.58
C TYR A 50 -2.79 -9.06 9.28
N GLU A 51 -2.22 -10.17 8.80
CA GLU A 51 -2.65 -10.80 7.55
C GLU A 51 -4.13 -11.24 7.60
N TYR A 52 -4.63 -11.60 8.77
CA TYR A 52 -6.04 -11.96 8.93
C TYR A 52 -7.00 -10.80 8.62
N LYS A 53 -6.51 -9.58 8.60
CA LYS A 53 -7.31 -8.37 8.30
C LYS A 53 -7.12 -7.91 6.86
N GLY A 54 -7.44 -8.78 5.92
CA GLY A 54 -7.44 -8.45 4.49
C GLY A 54 -6.33 -9.07 3.66
N GLY A 55 -5.45 -9.86 4.26
CA GLY A 55 -4.38 -10.56 3.56
C GLY A 55 -3.04 -9.82 3.53
N PRO A 56 -2.10 -10.28 2.70
CA PRO A 56 -0.80 -9.64 2.55
C PRO A 56 -0.94 -8.28 1.87
N TYR A 57 0.03 -7.39 2.08
CA TYR A 57 -0.06 -6.00 1.63
C TYR A 57 -0.18 -5.83 0.11
N ILE A 58 0.26 -6.81 -0.69
CA ILE A 58 0.05 -6.77 -2.14
C ILE A 58 -1.45 -6.66 -2.49
N LYS A 59 -2.34 -7.07 -1.60
CA LYS A 59 -3.78 -6.94 -1.79
C LYS A 59 -4.24 -5.48 -1.83
N ILE A 60 -3.49 -4.57 -1.23
CA ILE A 60 -3.76 -3.14 -1.37
C ILE A 60 -3.56 -2.72 -2.83
N MET A 61 -2.47 -3.18 -3.43
CA MET A 61 -2.17 -2.89 -4.84
C MET A 61 -3.23 -3.49 -5.76
N ASP A 62 -3.62 -4.76 -5.53
CA ASP A 62 -4.70 -5.41 -6.29
C ASP A 62 -5.98 -4.59 -6.24
N TRP A 63 -6.34 -4.12 -5.06
CA TRP A 63 -7.55 -3.34 -4.83
C TRP A 63 -7.50 -1.99 -5.56
N LEU A 64 -6.36 -1.31 -5.51
CA LEU A 64 -6.17 -0.04 -6.21
C LEU A 64 -6.25 -0.22 -7.73
N VAL A 65 -5.63 -1.28 -8.25
CA VAL A 65 -5.71 -1.60 -9.69
C VAL A 65 -7.15 -1.90 -10.11
N PHE A 66 -7.85 -2.71 -9.32
CA PHE A 66 -9.25 -3.05 -9.58
C PHE A 66 -10.14 -1.80 -9.65
N ARG A 67 -9.90 -0.83 -8.75
CA ARG A 67 -10.67 0.42 -8.71
C ARG A 67 -10.22 1.44 -9.75
N GLY A 68 -9.04 1.28 -10.32
CA GLY A 68 -8.42 2.26 -11.21
C GLY A 68 -7.92 3.51 -10.48
N THR A 69 -7.63 3.42 -9.18
CA THR A 69 -7.11 4.53 -8.39
C THR A 69 -5.63 4.30 -8.07
N LEU A 70 -4.75 4.65 -9.02
CA LEU A 70 -3.33 4.38 -8.92
C LEU A 70 -2.60 5.53 -8.21
N TYR A 71 -2.72 5.59 -6.88
CA TYR A 71 -2.01 6.58 -6.08
C TYR A 71 -0.50 6.34 -6.12
N PRO A 72 0.34 7.36 -5.93
CA PRO A 72 1.79 7.18 -5.88
C PRO A 72 2.19 6.17 -4.80
N LEU A 73 3.08 5.25 -5.17
CA LEU A 73 3.57 4.19 -4.27
C LEU A 73 5.07 4.27 -4.09
N THR A 74 5.52 3.94 -2.90
CA THR A 74 6.92 3.62 -2.60
C THR A 74 6.96 2.33 -1.79
N PHE A 75 8.14 1.74 -1.65
CA PHE A 75 8.33 0.49 -0.92
C PHE A 75 9.51 0.63 0.04
N HIS A 76 9.36 0.11 1.26
CA HIS A 76 10.39 0.24 2.26
C HIS A 76 10.81 -1.10 2.89
N SER A 77 10.36 -2.24 2.32
CA SER A 77 10.69 -3.56 2.85
C SER A 77 12.14 -3.93 2.58
N GLN A 78 12.74 -4.67 3.51
CA GLN A 78 14.06 -5.26 3.35
C GLN A 78 14.01 -6.66 2.71
N ASN A 79 12.84 -7.22 2.51
CA ASN A 79 12.65 -8.53 1.89
C ASN A 79 12.68 -8.40 0.37
N CYS A 80 13.89 -8.48 -0.22
CA CYS A 80 14.05 -8.32 -1.66
C CYS A 80 13.33 -9.39 -2.47
N VAL A 81 13.29 -10.62 -1.98
CA VAL A 81 12.62 -11.73 -2.69
C VAL A 81 11.10 -11.53 -2.69
N GLY A 82 10.53 -11.23 -1.52
CA GLY A 82 9.09 -10.99 -1.40
C GLY A 82 8.60 -9.78 -2.16
N MET A 83 9.46 -8.78 -2.33
CA MET A 83 9.11 -7.55 -3.04
C MET A 83 9.01 -7.71 -4.56
N GLU A 84 9.53 -8.79 -5.13
CA GLU A 84 9.57 -8.98 -6.58
C GLU A 84 8.17 -8.92 -7.22
N ASN A 85 7.18 -9.57 -6.61
CA ASN A 85 5.81 -9.56 -7.14
C ASN A 85 5.19 -8.16 -7.07
N MET A 86 5.42 -7.45 -5.96
CA MET A 86 4.91 -6.08 -5.81
C MET A 86 5.56 -5.14 -6.82
N LYS A 87 6.88 -5.26 -7.02
CA LYS A 87 7.61 -4.44 -7.99
C LYS A 87 7.19 -4.74 -9.42
N ARG A 88 6.95 -6.01 -9.75
CA ARG A 88 6.44 -6.41 -11.07
C ARG A 88 5.08 -5.77 -11.35
N MET A 89 4.21 -5.84 -10.36
CA MET A 89 2.89 -5.24 -10.44
C MET A 89 2.96 -3.73 -10.59
N TYR A 90 3.88 -3.10 -9.85
CA TYR A 90 4.12 -1.67 -9.93
C TYR A 90 4.57 -1.26 -11.34
N ARG A 91 5.56 -1.96 -11.90
CA ARG A 91 6.04 -1.67 -13.25
C ARG A 91 4.93 -1.80 -14.27
N ARG A 92 4.11 -2.83 -14.16
CA ARG A 92 3.04 -3.10 -15.12
C ARG A 92 1.93 -2.07 -15.07
N TYR A 93 1.41 -1.80 -13.88
CA TYR A 93 0.19 -1.01 -13.72
C TYR A 93 0.44 0.46 -13.43
N TRP A 94 1.49 0.78 -12.68
CA TRP A 94 1.81 2.18 -12.34
C TRP A 94 2.70 2.84 -13.39
N LEU A 95 3.68 2.10 -13.91
CA LEU A 95 4.62 2.61 -14.91
C LEU A 95 4.20 2.29 -16.34
N GLY A 96 3.24 1.40 -16.54
CA GLY A 96 2.74 1.04 -17.87
C GLY A 96 3.73 0.23 -18.70
N GLU A 97 4.67 -0.46 -18.06
CA GLU A 97 5.65 -1.28 -18.76
C GLU A 97 5.03 -2.59 -19.25
N SER A 98 5.43 -3.00 -20.44
CA SER A 98 5.09 -4.31 -20.97
C SER A 98 6.03 -5.35 -20.38
N LEU A 99 5.48 -6.36 -19.73
CA LEU A 99 6.26 -7.42 -19.08
C LEU A 99 6.19 -8.73 -19.89
#